data_9ed55aeee828c827ed5309faeec3daee
#
_entry.id   9ed55aeee828c827ed5309faeec3daee
#
_cell.length_a   1.000
_cell.length_b   1.000
_cell.length_c   1.000
_cell.angle_alpha   90.00
_cell.angle_beta   90.00
_cell.angle_gamma   90.00
#
_symmetry.space_group_name_H-M   'P 1'
#
loop_
_entity.id
_entity.type
_entity.pdbx_description
1 polymer ?
#
loop_
_entity_poly.entity_id
_entity_poly.type
_entity_poly.pdbx_seq_one_letter_code
_entity_poly.pdbx_strand_id
1 'polypeptide(L)'
;MIYKKYGEIFRALRQQKKLSVSHFESIGISKATLAKFERGESMMGFDRVVLALQELSISLEEYEQILNNYTNSDQDELIERVIVADLYSDKNELLKLINELEQSGHSFLTLAAKSTLFSLNDIESEQIIDYLFSISIWGYMELSIFYLFLPNLSARETQLLINSFLIEKHPLLSSSKHRNKLLQIAYKSVILFSSRGYIDSAKYVINCIDNYHLEHDMFNQNLRNLSVGYWNFCFKNTSEGKLQIQKAIDIFNSLNLSEVSKYYQNMLDRL
;
A
#
# COMPACT_ATOMS: atom_id res chain seq x y z
N MET A 1 -5.30 32.72 0.60
CA MET A 1 -3.97 32.64 -0.01
C MET A 1 -3.48 31.21 0.14
N ILE A 2 -3.20 30.53 -0.95
CA ILE A 2 -2.81 29.11 -0.97
C ILE A 2 -1.56 28.84 -0.12
N TYR A 3 -0.62 29.79 -0.07
CA TYR A 3 0.68 29.60 0.60
C TYR A 3 0.66 29.82 2.14
N LYS A 4 -0.40 30.40 2.68
CA LYS A 4 -0.47 30.82 4.08
C LYS A 4 -0.37 29.62 5.04
N LYS A 5 -1.09 28.54 4.73
CA LYS A 5 -1.13 27.31 5.54
C LYS A 5 0.27 26.70 5.75
N TYR A 6 1.08 26.63 4.70
CA TYR A 6 2.43 26.06 4.78
C TYR A 6 3.33 26.86 5.74
N GLY A 7 3.39 28.16 5.55
CA GLY A 7 4.23 29.04 6.39
C GLY A 7 3.78 29.12 7.84
N GLU A 8 2.47 29.17 8.09
CA GLU A 8 1.91 29.23 9.45
C GLU A 8 2.22 27.97 10.26
N ILE A 9 2.08 26.79 9.65
CA ILE A 9 2.40 25.53 10.29
C ILE A 9 3.91 25.44 10.56
N PHE A 10 4.75 25.78 9.57
CA PHE A 10 6.20 25.83 9.78
C PHE A 10 6.58 26.75 10.94
N ARG A 11 5.98 27.94 11.00
CA ARG A 11 6.20 28.90 12.09
C ARG A 11 5.82 28.31 13.45
N ALA A 12 4.67 27.65 13.54
CA ALA A 12 4.23 27.01 14.77
C ALA A 12 5.23 25.95 15.26
N LEU A 13 5.68 25.09 14.35
CA LEU A 13 6.67 24.05 14.62
C LEU A 13 8.02 24.64 15.06
N ARG A 14 8.52 25.68 14.37
CA ARG A 14 9.74 26.39 14.76
C ARG A 14 9.62 27.00 16.16
N GLN A 15 8.51 27.67 16.44
CA GLN A 15 8.27 28.30 17.75
C GLN A 15 8.18 27.25 18.87
N GLN A 16 7.55 26.10 18.61
CA GLN A 16 7.51 24.99 19.53
C GLN A 16 8.92 24.47 19.88
N LYS A 17 9.82 24.43 18.90
CA LYS A 17 11.25 24.09 19.09
C LYS A 17 12.08 25.25 19.69
N LYS A 18 11.45 26.41 19.96
CA LYS A 18 12.10 27.61 20.51
C LYS A 18 13.25 28.15 19.66
N LEU A 19 13.22 27.92 18.35
CA LEU A 19 14.23 28.39 17.42
C LEU A 19 13.88 29.79 16.88
N SER A 20 14.88 30.66 16.79
CA SER A 20 14.70 32.01 16.18
C SER A 20 14.73 31.92 14.65
N VAL A 21 14.16 32.89 13.96
CA VAL A 21 14.26 33.02 12.51
C VAL A 21 15.73 33.12 12.05
N SER A 22 16.61 33.76 12.86
CA SER A 22 18.03 33.87 12.57
C SER A 22 18.82 32.58 12.67
N HIS A 23 18.30 31.59 13.38
CA HIS A 23 18.93 30.27 13.48
C HIS A 23 19.18 29.63 12.12
N PHE A 24 18.25 29.82 11.19
CA PHE A 24 18.27 29.22 9.86
C PHE A 24 19.27 29.87 8.88
N GLU A 25 19.91 30.98 9.27
CA GLU A 25 20.98 31.58 8.46
C GLU A 25 22.20 30.67 8.36
N SER A 26 22.45 29.83 9.38
CA SER A 26 23.53 28.84 9.39
C SER A 26 23.40 27.78 8.30
N ILE A 27 22.16 27.53 7.84
CA ILE A 27 21.86 26.59 6.75
C ILE A 27 21.53 27.29 5.42
N GLY A 28 21.89 28.58 5.30
CA GLY A 28 21.76 29.35 4.04
C GLY A 28 20.35 29.91 3.78
N ILE A 29 19.48 29.98 4.78
CA ILE A 29 18.13 30.55 4.66
C ILE A 29 18.10 31.93 5.35
N SER A 30 17.99 33.00 4.56
CA SER A 30 17.98 34.36 5.12
C SER A 30 16.73 34.61 5.97
N LYS A 31 16.86 35.44 7.01
CA LYS A 31 15.72 35.90 7.84
C LYS A 31 14.56 36.42 7.01
N ALA A 32 14.85 37.19 5.97
CA ALA A 32 13.82 37.77 5.11
C ALA A 32 13.04 36.70 4.33
N THR A 33 13.73 35.68 3.80
CA THR A 33 13.12 34.56 3.08
C THR A 33 12.22 33.77 4.01
N LEU A 34 12.72 33.38 5.18
CA LEU A 34 11.95 32.59 6.15
C LEU A 34 10.75 33.39 6.67
N ALA A 35 10.94 34.66 7.01
CA ALA A 35 9.84 35.49 7.49
C ALA A 35 8.72 35.69 6.46
N LYS A 36 9.06 35.85 5.16
CA LYS A 36 8.06 35.93 4.07
C LYS A 36 7.30 34.62 3.91
N PHE A 37 8.01 33.49 3.99
CA PHE A 37 7.39 32.17 3.95
C PHE A 37 6.42 31.98 5.13
N GLU A 38 6.85 32.26 6.35
CA GLU A 38 6.03 32.11 7.56
C GLU A 38 4.78 33.02 7.58
N ARG A 39 4.81 34.13 6.87
CA ARG A 39 3.63 35.01 6.70
C ARG A 39 2.75 34.62 5.51
N GLY A 40 3.18 33.62 4.72
CA GLY A 40 2.50 33.20 3.50
C GLY A 40 2.58 34.20 2.36
N GLU A 41 3.56 35.11 2.40
CA GLU A 41 3.79 36.11 1.34
C GLU A 41 4.48 35.49 0.12
N SER A 42 5.31 34.48 0.33
CA SER A 42 5.97 33.71 -0.74
C SER A 42 6.31 32.30 -0.29
N MET A 43 6.38 31.37 -1.26
CA MET A 43 6.97 30.06 -1.00
C MET A 43 8.49 30.12 -0.97
N MET A 44 9.13 29.21 -0.22
CA MET A 44 10.54 28.91 -0.34
C MET A 44 10.76 27.84 -1.41
N GLY A 45 11.95 27.76 -1.99
CA GLY A 45 12.36 26.62 -2.79
C GLY A 45 12.24 25.32 -1.99
N PHE A 46 11.85 24.22 -2.68
CA PHE A 46 11.63 22.94 -2.02
C PHE A 46 12.86 22.41 -1.27
N ASP A 47 14.04 22.60 -1.83
CA ASP A 47 15.33 22.31 -1.21
C ASP A 47 15.48 22.98 0.16
N ARG A 48 15.13 24.27 0.24
CA ARG A 48 15.18 25.03 1.50
C ARG A 48 14.13 24.60 2.50
N VAL A 49 12.95 24.22 2.04
CA VAL A 49 11.90 23.65 2.93
C VAL A 49 12.40 22.36 3.54
N VAL A 50 12.98 21.45 2.75
CA VAL A 50 13.56 20.21 3.25
C VAL A 50 14.64 20.45 4.28
N LEU A 51 15.61 21.33 4.00
CA LEU A 51 16.69 21.68 4.94
C LEU A 51 16.14 22.29 6.23
N ALA A 52 15.14 23.17 6.13
CA ALA A 52 14.54 23.81 7.28
C ALA A 52 13.77 22.82 8.16
N LEU A 53 13.09 21.85 7.58
CA LEU A 53 12.41 20.77 8.30
C LEU A 53 13.40 19.83 9.00
N GLN A 54 14.51 19.49 8.33
CA GLN A 54 15.59 18.71 8.94
C GLN A 54 16.17 19.40 10.17
N GLU A 55 16.37 20.71 10.10
CA GLU A 55 16.84 21.52 11.24
C GLU A 55 15.85 21.47 12.41
N LEU A 56 14.54 21.35 12.13
CA LEU A 56 13.51 21.14 13.14
C LEU A 56 13.42 19.68 13.63
N SER A 57 14.17 18.76 13.04
CA SER A 57 14.01 17.29 13.24
C SER A 57 12.59 16.83 12.93
N ILE A 58 12.03 17.31 11.83
CA ILE A 58 10.71 16.97 11.30
C ILE A 58 10.89 16.40 9.90
N SER A 59 10.31 15.24 9.63
CA SER A 59 10.31 14.65 8.29
C SER A 59 9.30 15.37 7.36
N LEU A 60 9.49 15.22 6.04
CA LEU A 60 8.49 15.70 5.07
C LEU A 60 7.13 15.03 5.28
N GLU A 61 7.12 13.73 5.58
CA GLU A 61 5.90 12.98 5.86
C GLU A 61 5.17 13.54 7.09
N GLU A 62 5.88 13.78 8.19
CA GLU A 62 5.31 14.40 9.39
C GLU A 62 4.75 15.79 9.12
N TYR A 63 5.47 16.60 8.34
CA TYR A 63 5.01 17.93 7.96
C TYR A 63 3.76 17.88 7.09
N GLU A 64 3.68 16.95 6.14
CA GLU A 64 2.50 16.72 5.32
C GLU A 64 1.30 16.27 6.16
N GLN A 65 1.50 15.35 7.10
CA GLN A 65 0.45 14.90 8.03
C GLN A 65 -0.12 16.07 8.83
N ILE A 66 0.74 16.94 9.35
CA ILE A 66 0.31 18.15 10.08
C ILE A 66 -0.44 19.12 9.16
N LEU A 67 0.04 19.32 7.93
CA LEU A 67 -0.64 20.13 6.92
C LEU A 67 -2.06 19.62 6.62
N ASN A 68 -2.25 18.32 6.62
CA ASN A 68 -3.52 17.68 6.35
C ASN A 68 -4.33 17.34 7.62
N ASN A 69 -3.97 17.93 8.77
CA ASN A 69 -4.60 17.65 10.06
C ASN A 69 -4.63 16.17 10.42
N TYR A 70 -3.55 15.43 10.07
CA TYR A 70 -3.41 13.98 10.25
C TYR A 70 -4.48 13.15 9.52
N THR A 71 -5.14 13.71 8.51
CA THR A 71 -5.95 12.93 7.57
C THR A 71 -5.04 12.34 6.49
N ASN A 72 -5.41 11.16 6.00
CA ASN A 72 -4.76 10.62 4.80
C ASN A 72 -4.94 11.59 3.62
N SER A 73 -4.08 11.51 2.63
CA SER A 73 -4.36 12.20 1.36
C SER A 73 -5.67 11.68 0.78
N ASP A 74 -6.43 12.52 0.10
CA ASP A 74 -7.71 12.13 -0.53
C ASP A 74 -7.51 10.90 -1.42
N GLN A 75 -6.35 10.79 -2.08
CA GLN A 75 -5.98 9.66 -2.91
C GLN A 75 -5.75 8.37 -2.11
N ASP A 76 -5.00 8.42 -1.01
CA ASP A 76 -4.75 7.25 -0.16
C ASP A 76 -6.05 6.75 0.49
N GLU A 77 -6.90 7.67 0.92
CA GLU A 77 -8.21 7.34 1.48
C GLU A 77 -9.09 6.63 0.44
N LEU A 78 -9.11 7.14 -0.79
CA LEU A 78 -9.88 6.54 -1.88
C LEU A 78 -9.37 5.13 -2.23
N ILE A 79 -8.05 4.92 -2.28
CA ILE A 79 -7.44 3.61 -2.48
C ILE A 79 -7.86 2.63 -1.37
N GLU A 80 -7.74 3.03 -0.11
CA GLU A 80 -8.11 2.16 1.02
C GLU A 80 -9.60 1.83 1.02
N ARG A 81 -10.47 2.78 0.70
CA ARG A 81 -11.92 2.53 0.57
C ARG A 81 -12.21 1.48 -0.51
N VAL A 82 -11.52 1.52 -1.65
CA VAL A 82 -11.67 0.51 -2.71
C VAL A 82 -11.24 -0.87 -2.20
N ILE A 83 -10.09 -0.97 -1.55
CA ILE A 83 -9.55 -2.23 -1.02
C ILE A 83 -10.48 -2.81 0.06
N VAL A 84 -10.99 -1.97 0.95
CA VAL A 84 -11.91 -2.37 2.01
C VAL A 84 -13.25 -2.84 1.42
N ALA A 85 -13.77 -2.13 0.42
CA ALA A 85 -15.02 -2.50 -0.24
C ALA A 85 -14.87 -3.84 -1.01
N ASP A 86 -13.71 -4.09 -1.66
CA ASP A 86 -13.40 -5.40 -2.28
C ASP A 86 -13.35 -6.51 -1.21
N LEU A 87 -12.61 -6.28 -0.12
CA LEU A 87 -12.49 -7.23 0.98
C LEU A 87 -13.85 -7.58 1.61
N TYR A 88 -14.73 -6.61 1.75
CA TYR A 88 -16.07 -6.79 2.31
C TYR A 88 -17.08 -7.28 1.27
N SER A 89 -16.67 -7.41 0.01
CA SER A 89 -17.55 -7.76 -1.11
C SER A 89 -18.76 -6.80 -1.24
N ASP A 90 -18.56 -5.54 -0.84
CA ASP A 90 -19.58 -4.49 -0.93
C ASP A 90 -19.67 -3.93 -2.35
N LYS A 91 -20.48 -4.60 -3.18
CA LYS A 91 -20.68 -4.24 -4.58
C LYS A 91 -21.23 -2.81 -4.75
N ASN A 92 -22.08 -2.35 -3.83
CA ASN A 92 -22.71 -1.05 -3.95
C ASN A 92 -21.68 0.06 -3.70
N GLU A 93 -20.85 -0.10 -2.67
CA GLU A 93 -19.77 0.84 -2.38
C GLU A 93 -18.71 0.81 -3.49
N LEU A 94 -18.34 -0.36 -3.98
CA LEU A 94 -17.40 -0.48 -5.13
C LEU A 94 -17.90 0.26 -6.37
N LEU A 95 -19.19 0.14 -6.71
CA LEU A 95 -19.77 0.87 -7.86
C LEU A 95 -19.72 2.39 -7.68
N LYS A 96 -19.97 2.90 -6.47
CA LYS A 96 -19.83 4.33 -6.18
C LYS A 96 -18.39 4.80 -6.31
N LEU A 97 -17.45 4.01 -5.73
CA LEU A 97 -16.02 4.33 -5.78
C LEU A 97 -15.47 4.29 -7.21
N ILE A 98 -15.91 3.36 -8.04
CA ILE A 98 -15.54 3.32 -9.47
C ILE A 98 -15.97 4.62 -10.17
N ASN A 99 -17.20 5.10 -9.94
CA ASN A 99 -17.66 6.36 -10.50
C ASN A 99 -16.87 7.57 -9.99
N GLU A 100 -16.50 7.58 -8.70
CA GLU A 100 -15.66 8.62 -8.09
C GLU A 100 -14.25 8.63 -8.70
N LEU A 101 -13.66 7.46 -8.93
CA LEU A 101 -12.36 7.28 -9.58
C LEU A 101 -12.37 7.74 -11.05
N GLU A 102 -13.45 7.44 -11.80
CA GLU A 102 -13.61 7.91 -13.18
C GLU A 102 -13.63 9.44 -13.27
N GLN A 103 -14.35 10.09 -12.34
CA GLN A 103 -14.42 11.56 -12.28
C GLN A 103 -13.09 12.19 -11.87
N SER A 104 -12.30 11.50 -11.05
CA SER A 104 -10.99 11.96 -10.57
C SER A 104 -9.85 11.72 -11.55
N GLY A 105 -10.09 10.99 -12.66
CA GLY A 105 -9.10 10.72 -13.70
C GLY A 105 -8.06 9.64 -13.37
N HIS A 106 -8.31 8.81 -12.36
CA HIS A 106 -7.43 7.71 -11.96
C HIS A 106 -7.67 6.44 -12.80
N SER A 107 -7.38 6.49 -14.11
CA SER A 107 -7.77 5.47 -15.09
C SER A 107 -7.36 4.03 -14.72
N PHE A 108 -6.10 3.79 -14.35
CA PHE A 108 -5.63 2.43 -14.02
C PHE A 108 -6.20 1.90 -12.70
N LEU A 109 -6.35 2.76 -11.68
CA LEU A 109 -7.00 2.38 -10.43
C LEU A 109 -8.49 2.08 -10.66
N THR A 110 -9.14 2.84 -11.53
CA THR A 110 -10.53 2.59 -11.97
C THR A 110 -10.67 1.21 -12.61
N LEU A 111 -9.79 0.87 -13.56
CA LEU A 111 -9.80 -0.45 -14.20
C LEU A 111 -9.52 -1.57 -13.21
N ALA A 112 -8.55 -1.38 -12.31
CA ALA A 112 -8.25 -2.35 -11.27
C ALA A 112 -9.44 -2.56 -10.31
N ALA A 113 -10.14 -1.49 -9.92
CA ALA A 113 -11.36 -1.58 -9.12
C ALA A 113 -12.50 -2.27 -9.91
N LYS A 114 -12.69 -1.95 -11.19
CA LYS A 114 -13.67 -2.63 -12.06
C LYS A 114 -13.41 -4.13 -12.13
N SER A 115 -12.15 -4.55 -12.22
CA SER A 115 -11.77 -5.96 -12.33
C SER A 115 -12.15 -6.81 -11.12
N THR A 116 -12.43 -6.20 -9.96
CA THR A 116 -12.92 -6.92 -8.77
C THR A 116 -14.40 -7.28 -8.87
N LEU A 117 -15.18 -6.55 -9.69
CA LEU A 117 -16.62 -6.76 -9.88
C LEU A 117 -16.97 -7.41 -11.21
N PHE A 118 -16.22 -7.10 -12.25
CA PHE A 118 -16.52 -7.44 -13.64
C PHE A 118 -15.31 -8.06 -14.32
N SER A 119 -15.55 -8.95 -15.26
CA SER A 119 -14.50 -9.35 -16.22
C SER A 119 -14.20 -8.16 -17.14
N LEU A 120 -12.95 -7.71 -17.17
CA LEU A 120 -12.49 -6.71 -18.13
C LEU A 120 -12.42 -7.35 -19.53
N ASN A 121 -12.55 -6.54 -20.57
CA ASN A 121 -12.22 -6.98 -21.92
C ASN A 121 -10.69 -7.09 -22.11
N ASP A 122 -10.25 -7.71 -23.20
CA ASP A 122 -8.83 -7.96 -23.46
C ASP A 122 -8.01 -6.67 -23.52
N ILE A 123 -8.55 -5.60 -24.13
CA ILE A 123 -7.88 -4.31 -24.25
C ILE A 123 -7.67 -3.67 -22.88
N GLU A 124 -8.70 -3.66 -22.03
CA GLU A 124 -8.63 -3.11 -20.67
C GLU A 124 -7.64 -3.91 -19.82
N SER A 125 -7.62 -5.23 -19.96
CA SER A 125 -6.69 -6.10 -19.25
C SER A 125 -5.25 -5.88 -19.70
N GLU A 126 -4.99 -5.81 -21.01
CA GLU A 126 -3.66 -5.50 -21.56
C GLU A 126 -3.18 -4.12 -21.11
N GLN A 127 -4.05 -3.09 -21.06
CA GLN A 127 -3.67 -1.77 -20.59
C GLN A 127 -3.12 -1.79 -19.13
N ILE A 128 -3.74 -2.55 -18.23
CA ILE A 128 -3.25 -2.66 -16.84
C ILE A 128 -1.94 -3.45 -16.81
N ILE A 129 -1.84 -4.55 -17.56
CA ILE A 129 -0.64 -5.38 -17.63
C ILE A 129 0.54 -4.54 -18.13
N ASP A 130 0.38 -3.86 -19.25
CA ASP A 130 1.42 -2.99 -19.83
C ASP A 130 1.81 -1.89 -18.85
N TYR A 131 0.84 -1.27 -18.18
CA TYR A 131 1.10 -0.28 -17.14
C TYR A 131 1.97 -0.88 -16.03
N LEU A 132 1.58 -2.00 -15.44
CA LEU A 132 2.33 -2.63 -14.35
C LEU A 132 3.77 -3.01 -14.75
N PHE A 133 3.98 -3.47 -15.98
CA PHE A 133 5.31 -3.77 -16.50
C PHE A 133 6.13 -2.52 -16.89
N SER A 134 5.50 -1.40 -17.12
CA SER A 134 6.18 -0.12 -17.43
C SER A 134 6.68 0.63 -16.20
N ILE A 135 6.24 0.26 -14.99
CA ILE A 135 6.55 0.99 -13.76
C ILE A 135 8.03 0.84 -13.41
N SER A 136 8.74 1.98 -13.38
CA SER A 136 10.13 2.06 -12.91
C SER A 136 10.24 2.49 -11.45
N ILE A 137 9.28 3.29 -10.96
CA ILE A 137 9.21 3.76 -9.57
C ILE A 137 7.85 3.37 -9.01
N TRP A 138 7.87 2.39 -8.12
CA TRP A 138 6.65 1.91 -7.47
C TRP A 138 6.26 2.81 -6.31
N GLY A 139 5.04 3.31 -6.33
CA GLY A 139 4.40 4.00 -5.22
C GLY A 139 3.29 3.15 -4.60
N TYR A 140 2.60 3.72 -3.62
CA TYR A 140 1.52 3.02 -2.92
C TYR A 140 0.31 2.76 -3.84
N MET A 141 0.03 3.67 -4.77
CA MET A 141 -1.03 3.50 -5.77
C MET A 141 -0.75 2.33 -6.71
N GLU A 142 0.46 2.23 -7.25
CA GLU A 142 0.88 1.16 -8.15
C GLU A 142 0.81 -0.21 -7.47
N LEU A 143 1.29 -0.29 -6.23
CA LEU A 143 1.15 -1.52 -5.42
C LEU A 143 -0.31 -1.88 -5.17
N SER A 144 -1.17 -0.90 -4.98
CA SER A 144 -2.61 -1.13 -4.76
C SER A 144 -3.33 -1.58 -6.04
N ILE A 145 -2.97 -1.01 -7.19
CA ILE A 145 -3.43 -1.49 -8.49
C ILE A 145 -3.00 -2.95 -8.70
N PHE A 146 -1.74 -3.27 -8.44
CA PHE A 146 -1.23 -4.65 -8.53
C PHE A 146 -2.00 -5.58 -7.59
N TYR A 147 -2.24 -5.19 -6.33
CA TYR A 147 -2.99 -5.97 -5.35
C TYR A 147 -4.42 -6.29 -5.81
N LEU A 148 -5.13 -5.28 -6.34
CA LEU A 148 -6.51 -5.43 -6.82
C LEU A 148 -6.58 -6.29 -8.09
N PHE A 149 -5.68 -6.06 -9.04
CA PHE A 149 -5.68 -6.75 -10.33
C PHE A 149 -5.03 -8.15 -10.29
N LEU A 150 -4.35 -8.49 -9.21
CA LEU A 150 -3.60 -9.75 -9.04
C LEU A 150 -4.39 -11.03 -9.43
N PRO A 151 -5.69 -11.19 -9.11
CA PRO A 151 -6.46 -12.35 -9.53
C PRO A 151 -6.60 -12.53 -11.04
N ASN A 152 -6.45 -11.45 -11.81
CA ASN A 152 -6.60 -11.43 -13.27
C ASN A 152 -5.27 -11.69 -14.01
N LEU A 153 -4.13 -11.65 -13.31
CA LEU A 153 -2.83 -11.93 -13.88
C LEU A 153 -2.63 -13.44 -14.04
N SER A 154 -1.91 -13.81 -15.12
CA SER A 154 -1.38 -15.18 -15.27
C SER A 154 -0.31 -15.47 -14.20
N ALA A 155 -0.04 -16.75 -13.97
CA ALA A 155 1.02 -17.15 -13.04
C ALA A 155 2.39 -16.59 -13.45
N ARG A 156 2.68 -16.52 -14.76
CA ARG A 156 3.93 -15.98 -15.30
C ARG A 156 4.06 -14.49 -15.04
N GLU A 157 3.03 -13.70 -15.32
CA GLU A 157 3.02 -12.26 -15.09
C GLU A 157 3.16 -11.94 -13.60
N THR A 158 2.39 -12.62 -12.76
CA THR A 158 2.49 -12.50 -11.30
C THR A 158 3.92 -12.79 -10.81
N GLN A 159 4.53 -13.90 -11.30
CA GLN A 159 5.89 -14.28 -10.92
C GLN A 159 6.92 -13.23 -11.34
N LEU A 160 6.81 -12.68 -12.55
CA LEU A 160 7.73 -11.66 -13.06
C LEU A 160 7.62 -10.37 -12.25
N LEU A 161 6.40 -9.90 -11.95
CA LEU A 161 6.19 -8.69 -11.16
C LEU A 161 6.68 -8.86 -9.71
N ILE A 162 6.40 -9.99 -9.07
CA ILE A 162 6.88 -10.26 -7.72
C ILE A 162 8.41 -10.35 -7.68
N ASN A 163 9.04 -10.94 -8.67
CA ASN A 163 10.50 -11.05 -8.73
C ASN A 163 11.19 -9.70 -8.73
N SER A 164 10.59 -8.66 -9.32
CA SER A 164 11.14 -7.30 -9.29
C SER A 164 11.32 -6.75 -7.86
N PHE A 165 10.59 -7.29 -6.88
CA PHE A 165 10.69 -6.92 -5.46
C PHE A 165 11.47 -7.93 -4.61
N LEU A 166 11.49 -9.22 -5.00
CA LEU A 166 12.01 -10.31 -4.19
C LEU A 166 13.42 -10.78 -4.56
N ILE A 167 13.93 -10.46 -5.75
CA ILE A 167 15.29 -10.87 -6.14
C ILE A 167 16.34 -10.04 -5.41
N GLU A 168 16.12 -8.74 -5.29
CA GLU A 168 16.97 -7.82 -4.53
C GLU A 168 16.12 -7.16 -3.45
N LYS A 169 16.68 -6.99 -2.23
CA LYS A 169 15.97 -6.34 -1.15
C LYS A 169 15.57 -4.91 -1.56
N HIS A 170 14.36 -4.78 -2.11
CA HIS A 170 13.90 -3.54 -2.69
C HIS A 170 13.77 -2.43 -1.61
N PRO A 171 14.17 -1.16 -1.88
CA PRO A 171 14.09 -0.07 -0.91
C PRO A 171 12.70 0.15 -0.31
N LEU A 172 11.62 -0.17 -1.02
CA LEU A 172 10.23 -0.12 -0.53
C LEU A 172 10.01 -0.95 0.74
N LEU A 173 10.79 -2.01 0.97
CA LEU A 173 10.69 -2.83 2.17
C LEU A 173 11.08 -2.07 3.45
N SER A 174 11.77 -0.93 3.33
CA SER A 174 12.13 -0.06 4.46
C SER A 174 10.93 0.78 4.95
N SER A 175 9.98 1.09 4.09
CA SER A 175 8.75 1.82 4.44
C SER A 175 7.70 0.83 4.94
N SER A 176 7.18 1.02 6.15
CA SER A 176 6.16 0.13 6.75
C SER A 176 4.91 0.03 5.88
N LYS A 177 4.43 1.15 5.34
CA LYS A 177 3.24 1.21 4.46
C LYS A 177 3.42 0.35 3.21
N HIS A 178 4.55 0.53 2.50
CA HIS A 178 4.84 -0.20 1.27
C HIS A 178 5.17 -1.68 1.55
N ARG A 179 5.95 -1.96 2.60
CA ARG A 179 6.26 -3.32 3.03
C ARG A 179 5.00 -4.12 3.34
N ASN A 180 4.05 -3.54 4.07
CA ASN A 180 2.80 -4.21 4.40
C ASN A 180 2.00 -4.54 3.14
N LYS A 181 1.91 -3.62 2.17
CA LYS A 181 1.22 -3.87 0.91
C LYS A 181 1.93 -4.96 0.08
N LEU A 182 3.25 -4.93 0.01
CA LEU A 182 4.03 -5.99 -0.67
C LEU A 182 3.85 -7.36 -0.02
N LEU A 183 3.81 -7.44 1.32
CA LEU A 183 3.53 -8.69 2.02
C LEU A 183 2.12 -9.21 1.70
N GLN A 184 1.12 -8.33 1.67
CA GLN A 184 -0.24 -8.70 1.28
C GLN A 184 -0.31 -9.22 -0.16
N ILE A 185 0.35 -8.57 -1.11
CA ILE A 185 0.47 -9.02 -2.50
C ILE A 185 1.11 -10.41 -2.54
N ALA A 186 2.24 -10.59 -1.87
CA ALA A 186 2.97 -11.85 -1.89
C ALA A 186 2.15 -13.00 -1.29
N TYR A 187 1.51 -12.80 -0.14
CA TYR A 187 0.68 -13.85 0.47
C TYR A 187 -0.60 -14.13 -0.34
N LYS A 188 -1.23 -13.12 -0.92
CA LYS A 188 -2.34 -13.31 -1.86
C LYS A 188 -1.88 -14.11 -3.08
N SER A 189 -0.67 -13.87 -3.58
CA SER A 189 -0.09 -14.63 -4.70
C SER A 189 0.16 -16.09 -4.32
N VAL A 190 0.65 -16.38 -3.12
CA VAL A 190 0.81 -17.76 -2.62
C VAL A 190 -0.51 -18.53 -2.65
N ILE A 191 -1.59 -17.88 -2.18
CA ILE A 191 -2.94 -18.49 -2.21
C ILE A 191 -3.38 -18.74 -3.65
N LEU A 192 -3.24 -17.75 -4.54
CA LEU A 192 -3.62 -17.86 -5.95
C LEU A 192 -2.79 -18.91 -6.70
N PHE A 193 -1.47 -18.97 -6.47
CA PHE A 193 -0.61 -20.01 -7.05
C PHE A 193 -1.02 -21.39 -6.55
N SER A 194 -1.31 -21.52 -5.25
CA SER A 194 -1.73 -22.79 -4.67
C SER A 194 -3.05 -23.27 -5.25
N SER A 195 -4.06 -22.39 -5.35
CA SER A 195 -5.37 -22.74 -5.92
C SER A 195 -5.32 -23.09 -7.42
N ARG A 196 -4.31 -22.57 -8.14
CA ARG A 196 -4.10 -22.84 -9.57
C ARG A 196 -3.12 -23.99 -9.84
N GLY A 197 -2.60 -24.66 -8.81
CA GLY A 197 -1.70 -25.80 -8.94
C GLY A 197 -0.21 -25.48 -9.17
N TYR A 198 0.21 -24.21 -9.00
CA TYR A 198 1.60 -23.78 -9.20
C TYR A 198 2.43 -23.94 -7.91
N ILE A 199 2.78 -25.18 -7.56
CA ILE A 199 3.49 -25.52 -6.32
C ILE A 199 4.82 -24.80 -6.15
N ASP A 200 5.64 -24.75 -7.20
CA ASP A 200 7.00 -24.20 -7.16
C ASP A 200 6.96 -22.67 -7.01
N SER A 201 6.05 -22.01 -7.75
CA SER A 201 5.87 -20.55 -7.64
C SER A 201 5.38 -20.13 -6.27
N ALA A 202 4.41 -20.85 -5.70
CA ALA A 202 3.92 -20.58 -4.34
C ALA A 202 5.04 -20.75 -3.31
N LYS A 203 5.78 -21.86 -3.39
CA LYS A 203 6.88 -22.14 -2.46
C LYS A 203 8.04 -21.16 -2.60
N TYR A 204 8.36 -20.74 -3.82
CA TYR A 204 9.38 -19.74 -4.08
C TYR A 204 9.06 -18.44 -3.36
N VAL A 205 7.84 -17.92 -3.47
CA VAL A 205 7.43 -16.68 -2.81
C VAL A 205 7.54 -16.78 -1.29
N ILE A 206 7.07 -17.90 -0.70
CA ILE A 206 7.20 -18.16 0.75
C ILE A 206 8.66 -18.08 1.17
N ASN A 207 9.53 -18.83 0.50
CA ASN A 207 10.95 -18.90 0.83
C ASN A 207 11.66 -17.54 0.70
N CYS A 208 11.33 -16.76 -0.34
CA CYS A 208 11.92 -15.42 -0.52
C CYS A 208 11.56 -14.49 0.64
N ILE A 209 10.29 -14.46 1.06
CA ILE A 209 9.86 -13.60 2.15
C ILE A 209 10.50 -14.05 3.46
N ASP A 210 10.52 -15.35 3.75
CA ASP A 210 11.12 -15.90 4.96
C ASP A 210 12.62 -15.57 5.06
N ASN A 211 13.34 -15.61 3.94
CA ASN A 211 14.77 -15.27 3.88
C ASN A 211 15.05 -13.79 4.15
N TYR A 212 14.09 -12.90 3.93
CA TYR A 212 14.30 -11.48 4.22
C TYR A 212 14.20 -11.12 5.70
N HIS A 213 13.70 -12.02 6.55
CA HIS A 213 13.50 -11.79 7.98
C HIS A 213 12.82 -10.44 8.27
N LEU A 214 11.79 -10.13 7.47
CA LEU A 214 11.05 -8.88 7.62
C LEU A 214 10.25 -8.90 8.92
N GLU A 215 10.21 -7.77 9.61
CA GLU A 215 9.28 -7.60 10.73
C GLU A 215 7.85 -7.62 10.19
N HIS A 216 7.04 -8.50 10.75
CA HIS A 216 5.63 -8.61 10.46
C HIS A 216 4.82 -8.03 11.62
N ASP A 217 3.81 -7.24 11.29
CA ASP A 217 2.73 -7.01 12.24
C ASP A 217 1.87 -8.29 12.40
N MET A 218 1.00 -8.28 13.39
CA MET A 218 0.14 -9.46 13.67
C MET A 218 -0.74 -9.83 12.47
N PHE A 219 -1.20 -8.86 11.70
CA PHE A 219 -2.04 -9.10 10.53
C PHE A 219 -1.25 -9.84 9.44
N ASN A 220 -0.09 -9.34 9.06
CA ASN A 220 0.76 -9.95 8.03
C ASN A 220 1.31 -11.30 8.48
N GLN A 221 1.64 -11.47 9.76
CA GLN A 221 2.04 -12.78 10.30
C GLN A 221 0.92 -13.81 10.22
N ASN A 222 -0.31 -13.40 10.54
CA ASN A 222 -1.46 -14.31 10.43
C ASN A 222 -1.82 -14.61 8.97
N LEU A 223 -1.67 -13.63 8.08
CA LEU A 223 -1.85 -13.81 6.65
C LEU A 223 -0.81 -14.77 6.05
N ARG A 224 0.46 -14.71 6.53
CA ARG A 224 1.48 -15.70 6.21
C ARG A 224 1.05 -17.12 6.63
N ASN A 225 0.59 -17.28 7.88
CA ASN A 225 0.16 -18.58 8.39
C ASN A 225 -1.00 -19.16 7.56
N LEU A 226 -1.94 -18.32 7.19
CA LEU A 226 -3.05 -18.67 6.32
C LEU A 226 -2.55 -19.11 4.94
N SER A 227 -1.63 -18.35 4.32
CA SER A 227 -1.09 -18.66 2.98
C SER A 227 -0.29 -19.95 2.96
N VAL A 228 0.53 -20.20 3.99
CA VAL A 228 1.25 -21.46 4.17
C VAL A 228 0.28 -22.62 4.39
N GLY A 229 -0.80 -22.38 5.13
CA GLY A 229 -1.91 -23.34 5.30
C GLY A 229 -2.54 -23.73 3.97
N TYR A 230 -2.81 -22.76 3.07
CA TYR A 230 -3.31 -23.02 1.72
C TYR A 230 -2.35 -23.87 0.90
N TRP A 231 -1.05 -23.54 0.94
CA TRP A 231 -0.04 -24.34 0.24
C TRP A 231 0.02 -25.78 0.78
N ASN A 232 -0.01 -25.95 2.11
CA ASN A 232 -0.03 -27.29 2.73
C ASN A 232 -1.32 -28.06 2.35
N PHE A 233 -2.47 -27.38 2.33
CA PHE A 233 -3.75 -27.96 1.94
C PHE A 233 -3.71 -28.50 0.52
N CYS A 234 -3.18 -27.71 -0.43
CA CYS A 234 -3.17 -28.09 -1.84
C CYS A 234 -2.09 -29.14 -2.18
N PHE A 235 -0.94 -29.13 -1.51
CA PHE A 235 0.24 -29.86 -2.01
C PHE A 235 0.89 -30.85 -1.04
N LYS A 236 0.54 -30.81 0.25
CA LYS A 236 1.16 -31.71 1.23
C LYS A 236 0.15 -32.56 1.98
N ASN A 237 -0.54 -31.94 2.93
CA ASN A 237 -1.46 -32.60 3.85
C ASN A 237 -2.72 -31.77 3.98
N THR A 238 -3.77 -32.21 3.29
CA THR A 238 -5.06 -31.53 3.24
C THR A 238 -5.66 -31.28 4.63
N SER A 239 -5.59 -32.27 5.52
CA SER A 239 -6.15 -32.13 6.89
C SER A 239 -5.39 -31.14 7.74
N GLU A 240 -4.06 -31.19 7.67
CA GLU A 240 -3.19 -30.24 8.41
C GLU A 240 -3.30 -28.82 7.85
N GLY A 241 -3.27 -28.69 6.52
CA GLY A 241 -3.46 -27.42 5.83
C GLY A 241 -4.80 -26.78 6.18
N LYS A 242 -5.89 -27.54 6.17
CA LYS A 242 -7.22 -27.06 6.57
C LYS A 242 -7.23 -26.57 8.02
N LEU A 243 -6.58 -27.28 8.93
CA LEU A 243 -6.46 -26.86 10.33
C LEU A 243 -5.67 -25.57 10.48
N GLN A 244 -4.58 -25.39 9.70
CA GLN A 244 -3.78 -24.16 9.71
C GLN A 244 -4.59 -22.96 9.20
N ILE A 245 -5.32 -23.13 8.10
CA ILE A 245 -6.21 -22.11 7.54
C ILE A 245 -7.27 -21.72 8.59
N GLN A 246 -7.95 -22.72 9.18
CA GLN A 246 -9.00 -22.46 10.18
C GLN A 246 -8.46 -21.70 11.38
N LYS A 247 -7.28 -22.07 11.90
CA LYS A 247 -6.64 -21.33 13.00
C LYS A 247 -6.38 -19.86 12.63
N ALA A 248 -5.94 -19.59 11.40
CA ALA A 248 -5.72 -18.22 10.96
C ALA A 248 -7.03 -17.43 10.85
N ILE A 249 -8.10 -18.06 10.35
CA ILE A 249 -9.45 -17.48 10.32
C ILE A 249 -9.99 -17.19 11.73
N ASP A 250 -9.80 -18.12 12.67
CA ASP A 250 -10.21 -17.95 14.07
C ASP A 250 -9.45 -16.78 14.75
N ILE A 251 -8.18 -16.56 14.42
CA ILE A 251 -7.41 -15.41 14.88
C ILE A 251 -8.04 -14.11 14.35
N PHE A 252 -8.35 -14.02 13.06
CA PHE A 252 -9.03 -12.84 12.52
C PHE A 252 -10.38 -12.58 13.22
N ASN A 253 -11.16 -13.62 13.48
CA ASN A 253 -12.42 -13.49 14.23
C ASN A 253 -12.20 -12.99 15.66
N SER A 254 -11.19 -13.50 16.35
CA SER A 254 -10.87 -13.09 17.73
C SER A 254 -10.42 -11.63 17.83
N LEU A 255 -9.89 -11.09 16.73
CA LEU A 255 -9.51 -9.68 16.59
C LEU A 255 -10.67 -8.79 16.07
N ASN A 256 -11.90 -9.30 16.01
CA ASN A 256 -13.08 -8.63 15.47
C ASN A 256 -12.95 -8.24 13.98
N LEU A 257 -12.13 -8.97 13.21
CA LEU A 257 -11.96 -8.81 11.77
C LEU A 257 -12.86 -9.78 11.00
N SER A 258 -14.17 -9.76 11.30
CA SER A 258 -15.15 -10.72 10.78
C SER A 258 -15.24 -10.75 9.26
N GLU A 259 -15.12 -9.60 8.60
CA GLU A 259 -15.21 -9.52 7.15
C GLU A 259 -13.95 -10.10 6.46
N VAL A 260 -12.78 -9.88 7.06
CA VAL A 260 -11.53 -10.53 6.63
C VAL A 260 -11.65 -12.05 6.76
N SER A 261 -12.20 -12.53 7.87
CA SER A 261 -12.46 -13.95 8.10
C SER A 261 -13.39 -14.53 7.04
N LYS A 262 -14.51 -13.87 6.75
CA LYS A 262 -15.46 -14.28 5.70
C LYS A 262 -14.81 -14.32 4.32
N TYR A 263 -13.99 -13.30 3.99
CA TYR A 263 -13.28 -13.26 2.71
C TYR A 263 -12.42 -14.51 2.50
N TYR A 264 -11.59 -14.85 3.48
CA TYR A 264 -10.71 -16.02 3.39
C TYR A 264 -11.45 -17.35 3.56
N GLN A 265 -12.54 -17.38 4.34
CA GLN A 265 -13.42 -18.56 4.41
C GLN A 265 -14.05 -18.85 3.03
N ASN A 266 -14.58 -17.83 2.36
CA ASN A 266 -15.14 -17.97 1.02
C ASN A 266 -14.10 -18.47 -0.01
N MET A 267 -12.83 -18.09 0.15
CA MET A 267 -11.76 -18.63 -0.69
C MET A 267 -11.50 -20.11 -0.42
N LEU A 268 -11.52 -20.54 0.85
CA LEU A 268 -11.38 -21.94 1.24
C LEU A 268 -12.53 -22.80 0.72
N ASP A 269 -13.75 -22.30 0.80
CA ASP A 269 -14.95 -23.03 0.38
C ASP A 269 -15.04 -23.23 -1.15
N ARG A 270 -14.22 -22.51 -1.92
CA ARG A 270 -14.09 -22.64 -3.37
C ARG A 270 -12.99 -23.62 -3.82
N LEU A 271 -12.16 -24.11 -2.90
CA LEU A 271 -11.13 -25.13 -3.15
C LEU A 271 -11.70 -26.55 -3.09
#